data_5e61b5988c07be9365c71d5927647730
#
_entry.id   5e61b5988c07be9365c71d5927647730
#
_cell.length_a   1.000
_cell.length_b   1.000
_cell.length_c   1.000
_cell.angle_alpha   90.00
_cell.angle_beta   90.00
_cell.angle_gamma   90.00
#
_symmetry.space_group_name_H-M   'P 1'
#
loop_
_entity.id
_entity.type
_entity.pdbx_description
1 polymer ?
#
loop_
_entity_poly.entity_id
_entity_poly.type
_entity_poly.pdbx_seq_one_letter_code
_entity_poly.pdbx_strand_id
1 'polypeptide(L)'
;MIKNRAISRLNGKKGDDNVLISTKGRYAVRILADVAKYGCGGVVPLKEIAVRQDISLKYIERIMSSLKEANLVESVHGTLGGYKLTKEPEKYNLWEILVAAEGDLAPVACLQSGSEPCKRSEECKTVRIWSEYYEVTKRFFENVILTEVM
;
A
#
# COMPACT_ATOMS: atom_id res chain seq x y z
N MET A 1 4.57 -38.02 6.48
CA MET A 1 5.61 -37.61 5.51
C MET A 1 4.96 -37.32 4.17
N ILE A 2 4.51 -36.10 3.92
CA ILE A 2 3.93 -35.72 2.61
C ILE A 2 5.04 -35.01 1.84
N LYS A 3 5.49 -35.65 0.77
CA LYS A 3 6.60 -35.20 -0.07
C LYS A 3 6.18 -34.00 -0.90
N ASN A 4 6.79 -32.85 -0.60
CA ASN A 4 6.83 -31.63 -1.43
C ASN A 4 7.42 -31.94 -2.83
N ARG A 5 6.57 -32.11 -3.86
CA ARG A 5 6.99 -32.34 -5.23
C ARG A 5 6.18 -31.60 -6.29
N ALA A 6 5.71 -30.40 -5.99
CA ALA A 6 4.90 -29.61 -6.94
C ALA A 6 5.34 -28.14 -7.15
N ILE A 7 6.51 -27.72 -6.68
CA ILE A 7 6.90 -26.29 -6.79
C ILE A 7 8.02 -26.03 -7.84
N SER A 8 8.42 -27.00 -8.65
CA SER A 8 9.58 -26.83 -9.55
C SER A 8 9.29 -26.62 -11.04
N ARG A 9 8.09 -26.20 -11.45
CA ARG A 9 7.79 -25.94 -12.88
C ARG A 9 6.95 -24.69 -13.12
N LEU A 10 7.33 -23.54 -12.54
CA LEU A 10 6.83 -22.24 -12.97
C LEU A 10 7.99 -21.30 -13.31
N ASN A 11 8.87 -21.75 -14.20
CA ASN A 11 9.76 -20.84 -14.90
C ASN A 11 9.11 -20.46 -16.23
N GLY A 12 8.76 -19.19 -16.38
CA GLY A 12 8.52 -18.57 -17.67
C GLY A 12 7.21 -17.83 -17.80
N LYS A 13 7.14 -16.65 -17.19
CA LYS A 13 6.66 -15.36 -17.76
C LYS A 13 6.71 -14.35 -16.65
N LYS A 14 7.35 -13.19 -16.88
CA LYS A 14 7.12 -11.98 -16.11
C LYS A 14 5.66 -11.58 -16.35
N GLY A 15 4.79 -11.97 -15.46
CA GLY A 15 3.39 -11.67 -15.45
C GLY A 15 2.98 -11.64 -13.98
N ASP A 16 2.73 -10.48 -13.48
CA ASP A 16 1.94 -10.14 -12.30
C ASP A 16 1.90 -11.24 -11.22
N ASP A 17 2.97 -11.30 -10.42
CA ASP A 17 2.89 -11.86 -9.08
C ASP A 17 1.96 -10.91 -8.31
N ASN A 18 0.67 -11.17 -8.40
CA ASN A 18 -0.38 -10.41 -7.73
C ASN A 18 -0.32 -10.71 -6.23
N VAL A 19 0.75 -10.25 -5.61
CA VAL A 19 0.86 -10.20 -4.16
C VAL A 19 -0.04 -9.07 -3.71
N LEU A 20 -1.04 -9.35 -2.92
CA LEU A 20 -2.01 -8.38 -2.41
C LEU A 20 -1.34 -7.11 -1.86
N ILE A 21 -0.19 -7.26 -1.19
CA ILE A 21 0.62 -6.14 -0.68
C ILE A 21 2.06 -6.31 -1.17
N SER A 22 2.45 -5.47 -2.12
CA SER A 22 3.80 -5.47 -2.68
C SER A 22 4.83 -4.80 -1.76
N THR A 23 6.06 -4.78 -2.20
CA THR A 23 7.12 -3.99 -1.54
C THR A 23 6.76 -2.50 -1.50
N LYS A 24 6.07 -1.97 -2.53
CA LYS A 24 5.64 -0.57 -2.60
C LYS A 24 4.67 -0.23 -1.46
N GLY A 25 3.64 -1.05 -1.23
CA GLY A 25 2.68 -0.85 -0.15
C GLY A 25 3.34 -0.92 1.23
N ARG A 26 4.18 -1.94 1.46
CA ARG A 26 4.91 -2.08 2.73
C ARG A 26 5.83 -0.89 3.01
N TYR A 27 6.51 -0.38 1.99
CA TYR A 27 7.36 0.80 2.12
C TYR A 27 6.56 2.08 2.31
N ALA A 28 5.39 2.22 1.69
CA ALA A 28 4.53 3.37 1.91
C ALA A 28 4.14 3.51 3.38
N VAL A 29 3.77 2.41 4.04
CA VAL A 29 3.47 2.40 5.49
C VAL A 29 4.70 2.83 6.30
N ARG A 30 5.89 2.25 6.02
CA ARG A 30 7.14 2.59 6.71
C ARG A 30 7.53 4.05 6.53
N ILE A 31 7.38 4.58 5.32
CA ILE A 31 7.70 5.98 4.99
C ILE A 31 6.76 6.93 5.75
N LEU A 32 5.46 6.67 5.76
CA LEU A 32 4.51 7.52 6.50
C LEU A 32 4.72 7.45 8.01
N ALA A 33 5.02 6.28 8.55
CA ALA A 33 5.40 6.13 9.96
C ALA A 33 6.67 6.93 10.30
N ASP A 34 7.65 6.95 9.40
CA ASP A 34 8.88 7.76 9.53
C ASP A 34 8.56 9.27 9.53
N VAL A 35 7.75 9.73 8.57
CA VAL A 35 7.32 11.15 8.50
C VAL A 35 6.53 11.54 9.75
N ALA A 36 5.63 10.67 10.24
CA ALA A 36 4.89 10.92 11.47
C ALA A 36 5.81 11.04 12.68
N LYS A 37 6.72 10.10 12.84
CA LYS A 37 7.62 10.01 13.99
C LYS A 37 8.63 11.15 14.06
N TYR A 38 9.25 11.49 12.94
CA TYR A 38 10.35 12.46 12.91
C TYR A 38 9.92 13.87 12.48
N GLY A 39 8.74 14.01 11.89
CA GLY A 39 8.19 15.30 11.49
C GLY A 39 7.61 16.09 12.62
N CYS A 40 7.05 15.45 13.65
CA CYS A 40 6.35 16.13 14.76
C CYS A 40 5.39 17.23 14.26
N GLY A 41 4.65 16.96 13.18
CA GLY A 41 3.79 17.93 12.48
C GLY A 41 4.53 18.87 11.50
N GLY A 42 5.85 18.80 11.42
CA GLY A 42 6.68 19.57 10.50
C GLY A 42 7.12 18.81 9.25
N VAL A 43 8.11 19.34 8.56
CA VAL A 43 8.64 18.85 7.29
C VAL A 43 9.79 17.88 7.51
N VAL A 44 9.78 16.75 6.83
CA VAL A 44 10.87 15.76 6.84
C VAL A 44 11.54 15.72 5.47
N PRO A 45 12.85 15.98 5.38
CA PRO A 45 13.59 15.89 4.14
C PRO A 45 13.62 14.45 3.58
N LEU A 46 13.39 14.32 2.28
CA LEU A 46 13.31 13.01 1.63
C LEU A 46 14.59 12.18 1.76
N LYS A 47 15.75 12.85 1.74
CA LYS A 47 17.06 12.21 1.93
C LYS A 47 17.20 11.55 3.30
N GLU A 48 16.67 12.17 4.34
CA GLU A 48 16.70 11.61 5.68
C GLU A 48 15.84 10.35 5.79
N ILE A 49 14.64 10.37 5.20
CA ILE A 49 13.77 9.19 5.12
C ILE A 49 14.53 8.06 4.38
N ALA A 50 15.19 8.39 3.26
CA ALA A 50 15.94 7.42 2.47
C ALA A 50 17.02 6.71 3.29
N VAL A 51 17.77 7.47 4.07
CA VAL A 51 18.83 6.94 4.95
C VAL A 51 18.24 6.08 6.06
N ARG A 52 17.24 6.59 6.80
CA ARG A 52 16.65 5.85 7.93
C ARG A 52 15.96 4.55 7.51
N GLN A 53 15.31 4.57 6.35
CA GLN A 53 14.54 3.42 5.87
C GLN A 53 15.36 2.45 5.01
N ASP A 54 16.60 2.81 4.65
CA ASP A 54 17.46 2.06 3.72
C ASP A 54 16.73 1.78 2.38
N ILE A 55 16.18 2.84 1.81
CA ILE A 55 15.44 2.79 0.54
C ILE A 55 16.06 3.82 -0.41
N SER A 56 16.26 3.46 -1.68
CA SER A 56 16.81 4.40 -2.65
C SER A 56 15.92 5.64 -2.81
N LEU A 57 16.54 6.81 -2.91
CA LEU A 57 15.83 8.08 -3.05
C LEU A 57 14.82 8.06 -4.20
N LYS A 58 15.23 7.55 -5.37
CA LYS A 58 14.37 7.42 -6.55
C LYS A 58 13.12 6.58 -6.28
N TYR A 59 13.24 5.53 -5.46
CA TYR A 59 12.10 4.68 -5.15
C TYR A 59 11.14 5.36 -4.14
N ILE A 60 11.69 6.08 -3.16
CA ILE A 60 10.88 6.89 -2.24
C ILE A 60 10.13 7.99 -2.99
N GLU A 61 10.77 8.72 -3.91
CA GLU A 61 10.12 9.74 -4.73
C GLU A 61 8.89 9.18 -5.45
N ARG A 62 9.01 7.98 -6.00
CA ARG A 62 7.90 7.30 -6.68
C ARG A 62 6.75 6.96 -5.73
N ILE A 63 7.06 6.49 -4.52
CA ILE A 63 6.05 6.21 -3.49
C ILE A 63 5.38 7.50 -3.03
N MET A 64 6.18 8.53 -2.73
CA MET A 64 5.69 9.84 -2.28
C MET A 64 4.78 10.51 -3.31
N SER A 65 5.03 10.32 -4.62
CA SER A 65 4.12 10.79 -5.67
C SER A 65 2.72 10.19 -5.50
N SER A 66 2.63 8.87 -5.35
CA SER A 66 1.33 8.20 -5.13
C SER A 66 0.64 8.65 -3.84
N LEU A 67 1.39 8.81 -2.75
CA LEU A 67 0.85 9.29 -1.47
C LEU A 67 0.38 10.75 -1.54
N LYS A 68 1.07 11.58 -2.31
CA LYS A 68 0.70 12.97 -2.56
C LYS A 68 -0.57 13.06 -3.43
N GLU A 69 -0.67 12.26 -4.49
CA GLU A 69 -1.87 12.17 -5.32
C GLU A 69 -3.11 11.77 -4.51
N ALA A 70 -2.92 10.89 -3.52
CA ALA A 70 -3.97 10.50 -2.57
C ALA A 70 -4.19 11.51 -1.42
N ASN A 71 -3.51 12.66 -1.43
CA ASN A 71 -3.58 13.69 -0.39
C ASN A 71 -3.22 13.18 1.02
N LEU A 72 -2.32 12.23 1.12
CA LEU A 72 -1.82 11.72 2.41
C LEU A 72 -0.58 12.50 2.88
N VAL A 73 0.16 13.08 1.95
CA VAL A 73 1.31 13.96 2.22
C VAL A 73 1.26 15.19 1.34
N GLU A 74 1.87 16.26 1.79
CA GLU A 74 2.15 17.43 0.97
C GLU A 74 3.65 17.71 0.89
N SER A 75 4.10 18.22 -0.25
CA SER A 75 5.48 18.63 -0.47
C SER A 75 5.68 20.09 -0.12
N VAL A 76 6.73 20.38 0.63
CA VAL A 76 7.18 21.74 0.93
C VAL A 76 8.46 22.01 0.15
N HIS A 77 8.48 23.08 -0.64
CA HIS A 77 9.61 23.49 -1.45
C HIS A 77 10.54 24.43 -0.68
N GLY A 78 11.81 24.45 -1.05
CA GLY A 78 12.83 25.34 -0.49
C GLY A 78 14.02 24.61 0.09
N THR A 79 14.96 25.35 0.66
CA THR A 79 16.23 24.84 1.20
C THR A 79 16.01 23.80 2.33
N LEU A 80 14.95 23.97 3.13
CA LEU A 80 14.49 23.04 4.17
C LEU A 80 13.24 22.28 3.71
N GLY A 81 13.15 22.01 2.42
CA GLY A 81 12.02 21.33 1.82
C GLY A 81 11.98 19.83 2.15
N GLY A 82 10.81 19.26 1.93
CA GLY A 82 10.56 17.85 2.19
C GLY A 82 9.08 17.54 2.12
N TYR A 83 8.64 16.61 2.94
CA TYR A 83 7.25 16.18 3.01
C TYR A 83 6.73 16.25 4.44
N LYS A 84 5.45 16.55 4.58
CA LYS A 84 4.73 16.46 5.84
C LYS A 84 3.39 15.77 5.64
N LEU A 85 2.82 15.29 6.73
CA LEU A 85 1.48 14.71 6.73
C LEU A 85 0.42 15.79 6.49
N THR A 86 -0.71 15.42 5.89
CA THR A 86 -1.85 16.32 5.65
C THR A 86 -2.85 16.34 6.81
N LYS A 87 -2.75 15.36 7.71
CA LYS A 87 -3.60 15.21 8.90
C LYS A 87 -2.81 14.61 10.06
N GLU A 88 -3.41 14.57 11.25
CA GLU A 88 -2.79 13.95 12.43
C GLU A 88 -2.57 12.45 12.23
N PRO A 89 -1.47 11.86 12.74
CA PRO A 89 -1.13 10.45 12.54
C PRO A 89 -2.23 9.47 12.96
N GLU A 90 -3.01 9.80 13.99
CA GLU A 90 -4.13 9.01 14.50
C GLU A 90 -5.30 8.90 13.52
N LYS A 91 -5.34 9.79 12.52
CA LYS A 91 -6.39 9.84 11.49
C LYS A 91 -6.03 9.06 10.23
N TYR A 92 -4.84 8.45 10.18
CA TYR A 92 -4.45 7.57 9.08
C TYR A 92 -4.74 6.13 9.46
N ASN A 93 -5.45 5.42 8.60
CA ASN A 93 -5.53 3.97 8.68
C ASN A 93 -4.66 3.31 7.59
N LEU A 94 -4.29 2.06 7.81
CA LEU A 94 -3.43 1.35 6.87
C LEU A 94 -4.11 1.08 5.53
N TRP A 95 -5.43 0.96 5.51
CA TRP A 95 -6.17 0.73 4.26
C TRP A 95 -5.95 1.86 3.26
N GLU A 96 -6.16 3.11 3.66
CA GLU A 96 -5.97 4.26 2.76
C GLU A 96 -4.52 4.39 2.27
N ILE A 97 -3.53 4.07 3.12
CA ILE A 97 -2.11 4.10 2.75
C ILE A 97 -1.80 3.03 1.70
N LEU A 98 -2.28 1.82 1.91
CA LEU A 98 -2.07 0.70 1.01
C LEU A 98 -2.78 0.92 -0.33
N VAL A 99 -4.01 1.42 -0.33
CA VAL A 99 -4.75 1.77 -1.56
C VAL A 99 -4.03 2.88 -2.33
N ALA A 100 -3.51 3.91 -1.65
CA ALA A 100 -2.74 4.98 -2.28
C ALA A 100 -1.46 4.44 -2.96
N ALA A 101 -0.81 3.45 -2.36
CA ALA A 101 0.41 2.86 -2.90
C ALA A 101 0.17 1.85 -4.02
N GLU A 102 -0.80 0.96 -3.85
CA GLU A 102 -1.02 -0.19 -4.74
C GLU A 102 -2.08 0.07 -5.82
N GLY A 103 -3.01 0.99 -5.57
CA GLY A 103 -4.21 1.21 -6.34
C GLY A 103 -5.40 0.45 -5.76
N ASP A 104 -5.64 -0.77 -6.21
CA ASP A 104 -6.73 -1.62 -5.70
C ASP A 104 -6.15 -2.85 -5.00
N LEU A 105 -6.75 -3.24 -3.88
CA LEU A 105 -6.37 -4.42 -3.11
C LEU A 105 -7.35 -5.58 -3.29
N ALA A 106 -8.21 -5.52 -4.30
CA ALA A 106 -9.15 -6.59 -4.59
C ALA A 106 -8.42 -7.89 -4.95
N PRO A 107 -8.80 -9.02 -4.34
CA PRO A 107 -8.10 -10.30 -4.54
C PRO A 107 -8.30 -10.89 -5.93
N VAL A 108 -9.31 -10.44 -6.66
CA VAL A 108 -9.65 -10.90 -8.01
C VAL A 108 -10.12 -9.73 -8.87
N ALA A 109 -9.82 -9.78 -10.16
CA ALA A 109 -10.09 -8.69 -11.10
C ALA A 109 -11.56 -8.25 -11.14
N CYS A 110 -12.50 -9.16 -10.98
CA CYS A 110 -13.93 -8.84 -11.02
C CYS A 110 -14.46 -8.07 -9.78
N LEU A 111 -13.64 -7.91 -8.75
CA LEU A 111 -13.94 -7.10 -7.56
C LEU A 111 -13.17 -5.77 -7.55
N GLN A 112 -12.32 -5.52 -8.55
CA GLN A 112 -11.60 -4.25 -8.63
C GLN A 112 -12.55 -3.09 -8.91
N SER A 113 -12.27 -1.94 -8.29
CA SER A 113 -13.02 -0.71 -8.50
C SER A 113 -13.01 -0.31 -9.98
N GLY A 114 -14.19 -0.07 -10.55
CA GLY A 114 -14.34 0.29 -11.98
C GLY A 114 -14.16 -0.87 -12.95
N SER A 115 -14.06 -2.11 -12.50
CA SER A 115 -14.05 -3.26 -13.40
C SER A 115 -15.40 -3.46 -14.07
N GLU A 116 -15.37 -3.95 -15.31
CA GLU A 116 -16.59 -4.40 -15.98
C GLU A 116 -17.21 -5.58 -15.23
N PRO A 117 -18.55 -5.65 -15.14
CA PRO A 117 -19.22 -6.76 -14.52
C PRO A 117 -18.79 -8.10 -15.13
N CYS A 118 -18.39 -9.04 -14.31
CA CYS A 118 -18.01 -10.36 -14.80
C CYS A 118 -19.22 -11.04 -15.45
N LYS A 119 -19.06 -11.51 -16.68
CA LYS A 119 -20.13 -12.19 -17.44
C LYS A 119 -20.69 -13.44 -16.73
N ARG A 120 -19.94 -13.98 -15.75
CA ARG A 120 -20.31 -15.15 -14.97
C ARG A 120 -20.72 -14.80 -13.54
N SER A 121 -20.91 -13.51 -13.22
CA SER A 121 -21.18 -13.06 -11.83
C SER A 121 -22.40 -13.75 -11.21
N GLU A 122 -23.48 -13.93 -11.99
CA GLU A 122 -24.72 -14.55 -11.51
C GLU A 122 -24.58 -16.04 -11.20
N GLU A 123 -23.69 -16.75 -11.92
CA GLU A 123 -23.48 -18.19 -11.76
C GLU A 123 -22.20 -18.50 -10.96
N CYS A 124 -21.43 -17.49 -10.56
CA CYS A 124 -20.13 -17.67 -9.95
C CYS A 124 -20.24 -18.12 -8.50
N LYS A 125 -20.01 -19.40 -8.26
CA LYS A 125 -20.08 -20.00 -6.92
C LYS A 125 -18.98 -19.51 -5.96
N THR A 126 -17.92 -18.90 -6.46
CA THR A 126 -16.76 -18.47 -5.65
C THR A 126 -16.74 -16.96 -5.37
N VAL A 127 -17.56 -16.15 -6.05
CA VAL A 127 -17.54 -14.68 -5.87
C VAL A 127 -17.81 -14.27 -4.42
N ARG A 128 -18.71 -14.98 -3.73
CA ARG A 128 -19.03 -14.73 -2.32
C ARG A 128 -17.80 -14.86 -1.44
N ILE A 129 -16.99 -15.91 -1.64
CA ILE A 129 -15.77 -16.17 -0.85
C ILE A 129 -14.76 -15.04 -1.04
N TRP A 130 -14.56 -14.60 -2.30
CA TRP A 130 -13.63 -13.52 -2.59
C TRP A 130 -14.11 -12.17 -2.08
N SER A 131 -15.41 -11.91 -2.14
CA SER A 131 -16.01 -10.71 -1.55
C SER A 131 -15.87 -10.68 -0.03
N GLU A 132 -16.18 -11.78 0.64
CA GLU A 132 -16.01 -11.90 2.10
C GLU A 132 -14.54 -11.71 2.51
N TYR A 133 -13.61 -12.33 1.79
CA TYR A 133 -12.17 -12.15 2.01
C TYR A 133 -11.74 -10.69 1.85
N TYR A 134 -12.20 -10.03 0.79
CA TYR A 134 -11.90 -8.61 0.53
C TYR A 134 -12.41 -7.72 1.66
N GLU A 135 -13.66 -7.91 2.08
CA GLU A 135 -14.28 -7.14 3.17
C GLU A 135 -13.60 -7.37 4.53
N VAL A 136 -13.17 -8.60 4.82
CA VAL A 136 -12.40 -8.90 6.04
C VAL A 136 -11.05 -8.20 6.01
N THR A 137 -10.35 -8.27 4.88
CA THR A 137 -9.03 -7.62 4.70
C THR A 137 -9.15 -6.10 4.82
N LYS A 138 -10.14 -5.51 4.15
CA LYS A 138 -10.43 -4.08 4.20
C LYS A 138 -10.68 -3.63 5.64
N ARG A 139 -11.60 -4.28 6.31
CA ARG A 139 -11.97 -3.99 7.71
C ARG A 139 -10.77 -4.10 8.64
N PHE A 140 -9.93 -5.11 8.44
CA PHE A 140 -8.72 -5.26 9.23
C PHE A 140 -7.82 -4.03 9.10
N PHE A 141 -7.46 -3.61 7.88
CA PHE A 141 -6.58 -2.47 7.66
C PHE A 141 -7.23 -1.11 7.97
N GLU A 142 -8.54 -0.96 7.86
CA GLU A 142 -9.25 0.23 8.28
C GLU A 142 -9.21 0.46 9.80
N ASN A 143 -9.08 -0.61 10.58
CA ASN A 143 -9.00 -0.54 12.04
C ASN A 143 -7.57 -0.44 12.58
N VAL A 144 -6.54 -0.59 11.75
CA VAL A 144 -5.14 -0.38 12.16
C VAL A 144 -4.75 1.04 11.81
N ILE A 145 -4.41 1.84 12.81
CA ILE A 145 -3.99 3.24 12.64
C ILE A 145 -2.47 3.36 12.52
N LEU A 146 -2.01 4.42 11.86
CA LEU A 146 -0.58 4.64 11.60
C LEU A 146 0.27 4.66 12.87
N THR A 147 -0.25 5.18 13.97
CA THR A 147 0.45 5.26 15.26
C THR A 147 0.76 3.90 15.87
N GLU A 148 0.08 2.84 15.48
CA GLU A 148 0.37 1.48 15.95
C GLU A 148 1.64 0.88 15.31
N VAL A 149 2.15 1.49 14.26
CA VAL A 149 3.32 1.01 13.50
C VAL A 149 4.48 2.02 13.47
N MET A 150 4.44 3.04 14.32
CA MET A 150 5.48 4.09 14.45
C MET A 150 6.68 3.65 15.31
#